data_27008e35c4112b4b12236e129b3807d3
#
_entry.id   27008e35c4112b4b12236e129b3807d3
#
_cell.length_a   1.000
_cell.length_b   1.000
_cell.length_c   1.000
_cell.angle_alpha   90.00
_cell.angle_beta   90.00
_cell.angle_gamma   90.00
#
_symmetry.space_group_name_H-M   'P 1'
#
loop_
_entity.id
_entity.type
_entity.pdbx_description
1 polymer ?
#
loop_
_entity_poly.entity_id
_entity_poly.type
_entity_poly.pdbx_seq_one_letter_code
_entity_poly.pdbx_strand_id
1 'polypeptide(L)'
;VFETCGQTVRNKKYPDVYKAPKYTSKDDILNQELTLCNNAALRYITWNMGEGAIEQITPEDISKWITCKDGKIKYNNTKIADWVEAFCLKYKTVGKTRTFIDHNGKKAKLGGGDYGWQLDYEKTLAQTKKALKKKISQDATDAYIADQSENNKSAITLKKKVIYANTGFKKDYVNFNEDWDPDNY
;
A
#
# COMPACT_ATOMS: atom_id res chain seq x y z
N VAL A 1 14.93 -30.85 -1.53
CA VAL A 1 15.66 -32.11 -1.23
C VAL A 1 16.02 -32.85 -2.52
N PHE A 2 15.12 -32.90 -3.54
CA PHE A 2 15.39 -33.60 -4.80
C PHE A 2 16.41 -32.90 -5.71
N GLU A 3 16.46 -31.56 -5.71
CA GLU A 3 17.42 -30.79 -6.52
C GLU A 3 18.87 -30.96 -6.04
N THR A 4 19.10 -31.06 -4.73
CA THR A 4 20.44 -31.23 -4.16
C THR A 4 21.01 -32.59 -4.44
N CYS A 5 20.21 -33.68 -4.41
CA CYS A 5 20.66 -35.04 -4.77
C CYS A 5 21.03 -35.14 -6.25
N GLY A 6 20.21 -34.58 -7.15
CA GLY A 6 20.49 -34.57 -8.59
C GLY A 6 21.77 -33.83 -8.94
N GLN A 7 22.04 -32.71 -8.30
CA GLN A 7 23.23 -31.89 -8.51
C GLN A 7 24.51 -32.58 -8.00
N THR A 8 24.44 -33.21 -6.84
CA THR A 8 25.58 -33.97 -6.27
C THR A 8 25.99 -35.15 -7.17
N VAL A 9 25.01 -35.87 -7.70
CA VAL A 9 25.24 -37.01 -8.62
C VAL A 9 25.83 -36.52 -9.96
N ARG A 10 25.31 -35.41 -10.52
CA ARG A 10 25.81 -34.82 -11.78
C ARG A 10 27.24 -34.32 -11.62
N ASN A 11 27.54 -33.60 -10.56
CA ASN A 11 28.89 -33.08 -10.31
C ASN A 11 29.92 -34.20 -10.05
N LYS A 12 29.52 -35.34 -9.46
CA LYS A 12 30.38 -36.49 -9.28
C LYS A 12 30.67 -37.23 -10.58
N LYS A 13 29.68 -37.33 -11.48
CA LYS A 13 29.78 -38.07 -12.74
C LYS A 13 30.37 -37.23 -13.88
N TYR A 14 30.15 -35.91 -13.85
CA TYR A 14 30.55 -34.98 -14.89
C TYR A 14 31.08 -33.65 -14.28
N PRO A 15 32.24 -33.68 -13.60
CA PRO A 15 32.73 -32.53 -12.82
C PRO A 15 33.03 -31.29 -13.68
N ASP A 16 33.40 -31.50 -14.95
CA ASP A 16 33.82 -30.43 -15.84
C ASP A 16 32.66 -29.84 -16.71
N VAL A 17 31.49 -30.49 -16.67
CA VAL A 17 30.36 -30.11 -17.51
C VAL A 17 29.40 -29.17 -16.79
N TYR A 18 29.30 -29.26 -15.45
CA TYR A 18 28.37 -28.46 -14.68
C TYR A 18 29.09 -27.48 -13.77
N LYS A 19 28.92 -26.18 -14.05
CA LYS A 19 29.39 -25.14 -13.12
C LYS A 19 28.58 -25.21 -11.82
N ALA A 20 29.25 -25.15 -10.70
CA ALA A 20 28.57 -24.99 -9.40
C ALA A 20 27.72 -23.71 -9.41
N PRO A 21 26.50 -23.71 -8.86
CA PRO A 21 25.72 -22.49 -8.76
C PRO A 21 26.48 -21.45 -7.94
N LYS A 22 26.39 -20.19 -8.37
CA LYS A 22 27.06 -19.07 -7.69
C LYS A 22 26.59 -18.89 -6.26
N TYR A 23 25.33 -19.24 -6.00
CA TYR A 23 24.67 -19.15 -4.70
C TYR A 23 24.00 -20.48 -4.35
N THR A 24 23.99 -20.84 -3.08
CA THR A 24 23.29 -22.00 -2.54
C THR A 24 22.38 -21.56 -1.41
N SER A 25 21.44 -22.43 -0.98
CA SER A 25 20.58 -22.18 0.18
C SER A 25 21.34 -22.02 1.51
N LYS A 26 22.63 -22.34 1.53
CA LYS A 26 23.53 -22.17 2.68
C LYS A 26 24.35 -20.89 2.63
N ASP A 27 24.10 -20.02 1.65
CA ASP A 27 24.80 -18.75 1.52
C ASP A 27 24.26 -17.76 2.55
N ASP A 28 25.07 -17.41 3.53
CA ASP A 28 24.68 -16.53 4.64
C ASP A 28 24.34 -15.13 4.16
N ILE A 29 25.03 -14.62 3.15
CA ILE A 29 24.77 -13.30 2.59
C ILE A 29 23.40 -13.28 1.92
N LEU A 30 23.09 -14.29 1.11
CA LEU A 30 21.78 -14.42 0.46
C LEU A 30 20.63 -14.52 1.47
N ASN A 31 20.84 -15.32 2.53
CA ASN A 31 19.85 -15.50 3.60
C ASN A 31 19.62 -14.20 4.38
N GLN A 32 20.68 -13.44 4.66
CA GLN A 32 20.58 -12.12 5.30
C GLN A 32 19.83 -11.12 4.41
N GLU A 33 20.13 -11.08 3.11
CA GLU A 33 19.41 -10.23 2.16
C GLU A 33 17.94 -10.60 2.04
N LEU A 34 17.63 -11.89 2.01
CA LEU A 34 16.25 -12.39 1.99
C LEU A 34 15.48 -11.98 3.25
N THR A 35 16.10 -12.16 4.43
CA THR A 35 15.52 -11.73 5.71
C THR A 35 15.26 -10.22 5.72
N LEU A 36 16.20 -9.42 5.23
CA LEU A 36 16.06 -7.99 5.14
C LEU A 36 14.89 -7.58 4.22
N CYS A 37 14.76 -8.21 3.06
CA CYS A 37 13.65 -8.00 2.14
C CYS A 37 12.31 -8.38 2.75
N ASN A 38 12.23 -9.54 3.39
CA ASN A 38 11.02 -10.01 4.04
C ASN A 38 10.58 -9.03 5.14
N ASN A 39 11.47 -8.62 6.02
CA ASN A 39 11.17 -7.65 7.08
C ASN A 39 10.69 -6.30 6.54
N ALA A 40 11.16 -5.92 5.34
CA ALA A 40 10.70 -4.69 4.68
C ALA A 40 9.32 -4.85 4.01
N ALA A 41 9.04 -6.02 3.42
CA ALA A 41 7.84 -6.25 2.63
C ALA A 41 6.63 -6.71 3.44
N LEU A 42 6.82 -7.53 4.49
CA LEU A 42 5.74 -8.22 5.21
C LEU A 42 4.93 -7.28 6.11
N ARG A 43 4.25 -6.32 5.50
CA ARG A 43 3.37 -5.37 6.18
C ARG A 43 2.25 -4.91 5.27
N TYR A 44 1.16 -4.47 5.89
CA TYR A 44 0.07 -3.78 5.24
C TYR A 44 0.10 -2.29 5.62
N ILE A 45 -0.16 -1.39 4.67
CA ILE A 45 -0.38 0.03 4.93
C ILE A 45 -1.82 0.32 4.54
N THR A 46 -2.66 0.72 5.50
CA THR A 46 -4.11 0.71 5.33
C THR A 46 -4.70 2.08 5.63
N TRP A 47 -5.58 2.56 4.75
CA TRP A 47 -6.41 3.74 4.92
C TRP A 47 -7.88 3.33 4.98
N ASN A 48 -8.59 3.82 5.99
CA ASN A 48 -10.04 3.70 6.05
C ASN A 48 -10.65 4.93 5.37
N MET A 49 -11.35 4.70 4.26
CA MET A 49 -11.97 5.75 3.43
C MET A 49 -13.40 6.09 3.88
N GLY A 50 -13.90 5.45 4.92
CA GLY A 50 -15.30 5.56 5.37
C GLY A 50 -16.22 4.56 4.69
N GLU A 51 -17.45 4.44 5.21
CA GLU A 51 -18.50 3.55 4.68
C GLU A 51 -18.06 2.09 4.42
N GLY A 52 -17.08 1.62 5.20
CA GLY A 52 -16.51 0.27 5.05
C GLY A 52 -15.48 0.12 3.93
N ALA A 53 -15.22 1.18 3.17
CA ALA A 53 -14.19 1.15 2.13
C ALA A 53 -12.79 1.25 2.74
N ILE A 54 -11.91 0.32 2.34
CA ILE A 54 -10.52 0.26 2.78
C ILE A 54 -9.62 0.27 1.55
N GLU A 55 -8.59 1.12 1.57
CA GLU A 55 -7.50 1.08 0.60
C GLU A 55 -6.24 0.60 1.28
N GLN A 56 -5.49 -0.29 0.62
CA GLN A 56 -4.40 -1.01 1.26
C GLN A 56 -3.25 -1.25 0.30
N ILE A 57 -2.03 -0.99 0.77
CA ILE A 57 -0.80 -1.48 0.16
C ILE A 57 -0.48 -2.83 0.81
N THR A 58 -0.32 -3.85 0.01
CA THR A 58 -0.07 -5.23 0.45
C THR A 58 1.42 -5.58 0.46
N PRO A 59 1.83 -6.67 1.15
CA PRO A 59 3.18 -7.20 1.03
C PRO A 59 3.60 -7.51 -0.41
N GLU A 60 2.66 -7.97 -1.24
CA GLU A 60 2.91 -8.23 -2.66
C GLU A 60 3.24 -6.96 -3.44
N ASP A 61 2.53 -5.85 -3.19
CA ASP A 61 2.85 -4.56 -3.80
C ASP A 61 4.23 -4.09 -3.38
N ILE A 62 4.53 -4.14 -2.07
CA ILE A 62 5.81 -3.70 -1.52
C ILE A 62 6.96 -4.53 -2.10
N SER A 63 6.79 -5.85 -2.25
CA SER A 63 7.81 -6.72 -2.82
C SER A 63 8.22 -6.33 -4.25
N LYS A 64 7.28 -5.78 -5.03
CA LYS A 64 7.52 -5.26 -6.39
C LYS A 64 8.25 -3.91 -6.41
N TRP A 65 8.28 -3.21 -5.27
CA TRP A 65 8.84 -1.86 -5.13
C TRP A 65 10.20 -1.81 -4.47
N ILE A 66 10.65 -2.91 -3.87
CA ILE A 66 11.92 -2.98 -3.16
C ILE A 66 12.93 -3.87 -3.87
N THR A 67 14.21 -3.58 -3.64
CA THR A 67 15.35 -4.43 -4.01
C THR A 67 16.32 -4.40 -2.84
N CYS A 68 16.79 -5.58 -2.43
CA CYS A 68 17.78 -5.71 -1.38
C CYS A 68 19.12 -6.14 -2.00
N LYS A 69 20.16 -5.41 -1.68
CA LYS A 69 21.52 -5.70 -2.13
C LYS A 69 22.53 -5.10 -1.17
N ASP A 70 23.57 -5.84 -0.88
CA ASP A 70 24.68 -5.43 0.01
C ASP A 70 24.17 -4.94 1.37
N GLY A 71 23.18 -5.64 1.95
CA GLY A 71 22.57 -5.29 3.23
C GLY A 71 21.73 -4.01 3.22
N LYS A 72 21.36 -3.48 2.04
CA LYS A 72 20.59 -2.24 1.89
C LYS A 72 19.31 -2.44 1.10
N ILE A 73 18.24 -1.78 1.54
CA ILE A 73 16.96 -1.74 0.83
C ILE A 73 16.93 -0.51 -0.06
N LYS A 74 16.66 -0.71 -1.35
CA LYS A 74 16.36 0.35 -2.32
C LYS A 74 14.88 0.32 -2.65
N TYR A 75 14.23 1.48 -2.60
CA TYR A 75 12.82 1.65 -2.95
C TYR A 75 12.69 2.22 -4.36
N ASN A 76 11.81 1.64 -5.16
CA ASN A 76 11.42 2.21 -6.46
C ASN A 76 10.41 3.33 -6.22
N ASN A 77 10.91 4.56 -6.14
CA ASN A 77 10.09 5.74 -5.86
C ASN A 77 9.05 6.02 -6.95
N THR A 78 9.30 5.64 -8.21
CA THR A 78 8.35 5.81 -9.31
C THR A 78 7.13 4.93 -9.09
N LYS A 79 7.32 3.62 -8.86
CA LYS A 79 6.20 2.70 -8.60
C LYS A 79 5.38 3.09 -7.38
N ILE A 80 6.03 3.62 -6.33
CA ILE A 80 5.34 4.11 -5.14
C ILE A 80 4.50 5.34 -5.49
N ALA A 81 5.05 6.27 -6.27
CA ALA A 81 4.36 7.47 -6.71
C ALA A 81 3.15 7.14 -7.59
N ASP A 82 3.32 6.23 -8.57
CA ASP A 82 2.26 5.77 -9.48
C ASP A 82 1.10 5.15 -8.70
N TRP A 83 1.40 4.31 -7.69
CA TRP A 83 0.36 3.72 -6.84
C TRP A 83 -0.40 4.79 -6.04
N VAL A 84 0.32 5.75 -5.43
CA VAL A 84 -0.31 6.84 -4.66
C VAL A 84 -1.13 7.75 -5.57
N GLU A 85 -0.68 8.02 -6.78
CA GLU A 85 -1.44 8.80 -7.76
C GLU A 85 -2.74 8.08 -8.13
N ALA A 86 -2.68 6.79 -8.46
CA ALA A 86 -3.86 5.98 -8.76
C ALA A 86 -4.84 5.94 -7.56
N PHE A 87 -4.32 5.83 -6.33
CA PHE A 87 -5.12 5.90 -5.11
C PHE A 87 -5.82 7.25 -4.98
N CYS A 88 -5.10 8.36 -5.14
CA CYS A 88 -5.69 9.71 -5.08
C CYS A 88 -6.76 9.93 -6.16
N LEU A 89 -6.52 9.45 -7.39
CA LEU A 89 -7.46 9.57 -8.50
C LEU A 89 -8.73 8.73 -8.29
N LYS A 90 -8.58 7.51 -7.74
CA LYS A 90 -9.71 6.61 -7.43
C LYS A 90 -10.75 7.28 -6.53
N TYR A 91 -10.30 8.02 -5.53
CA TYR A 91 -11.16 8.67 -4.54
C TYR A 91 -11.43 10.15 -4.83
N LYS A 92 -10.93 10.68 -5.93
CA LYS A 92 -11.20 12.05 -6.32
C LYS A 92 -12.64 12.19 -6.80
N THR A 93 -13.39 13.09 -6.16
CA THR A 93 -14.77 13.44 -6.55
C THR A 93 -14.94 14.91 -6.90
N VAL A 94 -13.91 15.74 -6.71
CA VAL A 94 -13.92 17.16 -7.13
C VAL A 94 -14.14 17.26 -8.63
N GLY A 95 -15.05 18.15 -9.05
CA GLY A 95 -15.38 18.42 -10.45
C GLY A 95 -16.26 17.37 -11.12
N LYS A 96 -16.66 16.29 -10.42
CA LYS A 96 -17.59 15.29 -10.98
C LYS A 96 -19.01 15.86 -11.04
N THR A 97 -19.67 15.66 -12.20
CA THR A 97 -21.11 15.97 -12.34
C THR A 97 -21.93 15.03 -11.48
N ARG A 98 -22.85 15.60 -10.71
CA ARG A 98 -23.79 14.87 -9.84
C ARG A 98 -25.22 15.16 -10.26
N THR A 99 -26.10 14.18 -10.07
CA THR A 99 -27.54 14.34 -10.26
C THR A 99 -28.20 14.43 -8.90
N PHE A 100 -28.90 15.51 -8.67
CA PHE A 100 -29.73 15.74 -7.49
C PHE A 100 -31.20 15.66 -7.87
N ILE A 101 -32.02 15.29 -6.91
CA ILE A 101 -33.49 15.38 -7.04
C ILE A 101 -33.91 16.56 -6.18
N ASP A 102 -34.57 17.56 -6.84
CA ASP A 102 -35.10 18.73 -6.13
C ASP A 102 -36.35 18.36 -5.31
N HIS A 103 -36.85 19.30 -4.55
CA HIS A 103 -38.05 19.16 -3.72
C HIS A 103 -39.31 18.81 -4.49
N ASN A 104 -39.34 19.07 -5.81
CA ASN A 104 -40.45 18.73 -6.72
C ASN A 104 -40.23 17.36 -7.42
N GLY A 105 -39.20 16.60 -7.04
CA GLY A 105 -38.85 15.34 -7.68
C GLY A 105 -38.17 15.48 -9.05
N LYS A 106 -37.80 16.68 -9.47
CA LYS A 106 -37.12 16.93 -10.75
C LYS A 106 -35.63 16.71 -10.63
N LYS A 107 -35.07 16.00 -11.60
CA LYS A 107 -33.63 15.75 -11.67
C LYS A 107 -32.87 16.97 -12.17
N ALA A 108 -31.96 17.49 -11.37
CA ALA A 108 -31.01 18.54 -11.73
C ALA A 108 -29.59 17.96 -11.78
N LYS A 109 -28.82 18.33 -12.82
CA LYS A 109 -27.41 17.96 -12.94
C LYS A 109 -26.55 19.16 -12.52
N LEU A 110 -25.70 18.94 -11.52
CA LEU A 110 -24.69 19.91 -11.11
C LEU A 110 -23.31 19.34 -11.46
N GLY A 111 -22.57 20.07 -12.27
CA GLY A 111 -21.24 19.67 -12.71
C GLY A 111 -20.27 20.83 -12.66
N GLY A 112 -18.98 20.49 -12.60
CA GLY A 112 -17.92 21.47 -12.45
C GLY A 112 -17.78 21.99 -11.02
N GLY A 113 -16.96 23.02 -10.83
CA GLY A 113 -16.71 23.63 -9.54
C GLY A 113 -15.79 22.80 -8.63
N ASP A 114 -15.69 23.25 -7.40
CA ASP A 114 -14.79 22.76 -6.36
C ASP A 114 -15.45 21.76 -5.39
N TYR A 115 -16.73 21.47 -5.58
CA TYR A 115 -17.47 20.53 -4.75
C TYR A 115 -16.95 19.09 -4.89
N GLY A 116 -16.60 18.47 -3.77
CA GLY A 116 -16.15 17.08 -3.69
C GLY A 116 -14.91 16.89 -2.84
N TRP A 117 -14.39 15.66 -2.84
CA TRP A 117 -13.22 15.27 -2.09
C TRP A 117 -12.02 15.08 -3.00
N GLN A 118 -10.85 15.45 -2.52
CA GLN A 118 -9.57 15.19 -3.16
C GLN A 118 -8.53 14.89 -2.09
N LEU A 119 -7.81 13.79 -2.26
CA LEU A 119 -6.69 13.46 -1.39
C LEU A 119 -5.50 14.39 -1.68
N ASP A 120 -4.76 14.73 -0.63
CA ASP A 120 -3.49 15.45 -0.73
C ASP A 120 -2.40 14.47 -1.19
N TYR A 121 -2.03 14.53 -2.46
CA TYR A 121 -1.06 13.64 -3.07
C TYR A 121 0.30 13.69 -2.35
N GLU A 122 0.86 14.89 -2.16
CA GLU A 122 2.19 15.07 -1.57
C GLU A 122 2.25 14.53 -0.14
N LYS A 123 1.26 14.86 0.68
CA LYS A 123 1.18 14.37 2.05
C LYS A 123 0.94 12.86 2.11
N THR A 124 0.11 12.31 1.23
CA THR A 124 -0.15 10.88 1.15
C THR A 124 1.10 10.12 0.71
N LEU A 125 1.83 10.65 -0.28
CA LEU A 125 3.11 10.09 -0.73
C LEU A 125 4.16 10.11 0.39
N ALA A 126 4.31 11.23 1.08
CA ALA A 126 5.23 11.33 2.22
C ALA A 126 4.86 10.36 3.35
N GLN A 127 3.57 10.22 3.67
CA GLN A 127 3.05 9.29 4.66
C GLN A 127 3.34 7.83 4.27
N THR A 128 3.17 7.48 3.00
CA THR A 128 3.48 6.15 2.45
C THR A 128 4.97 5.84 2.56
N LYS A 129 5.83 6.75 2.09
CA LYS A 129 7.29 6.59 2.20
C LYS A 129 7.76 6.44 3.65
N LYS A 130 7.18 7.20 4.57
CA LYS A 130 7.47 7.09 6.01
C LYS A 130 7.04 5.73 6.57
N ALA A 131 5.88 5.22 6.15
CA ALA A 131 5.38 3.91 6.57
C ALA A 131 6.25 2.76 6.05
N LEU A 132 6.70 2.83 4.80
CA LEU A 132 7.61 1.83 4.21
C LEU A 132 8.95 1.75 4.95
N LYS A 133 9.47 2.88 5.43
CA LYS A 133 10.74 2.95 6.17
C LYS A 133 10.61 2.60 7.66
N LYS A 134 9.40 2.41 8.19
CA LYS A 134 9.21 2.06 9.61
C LYS A 134 9.84 0.70 9.88
N LYS A 135 10.72 0.62 10.87
CA LYS A 135 11.29 -0.66 11.33
C LYS A 135 10.18 -1.52 11.95
N ILE A 136 10.17 -2.78 11.58
CA ILE A 136 9.35 -3.83 12.16
C ILE A 136 10.29 -4.77 12.92
N SER A 137 9.88 -5.25 14.10
CA SER A 137 10.69 -6.20 14.88
C SER A 137 10.76 -7.54 14.16
N GLN A 138 11.85 -8.29 14.40
CA GLN A 138 11.99 -9.64 13.85
C GLN A 138 10.88 -10.54 14.38
N ASP A 139 10.57 -10.48 15.68
CA ASP A 139 9.52 -11.28 16.31
C ASP A 139 8.16 -11.09 15.64
N ALA A 140 7.80 -9.83 15.27
CA ALA A 140 6.56 -9.54 14.56
C ALA A 140 6.56 -10.13 13.14
N THR A 141 7.71 -10.13 12.47
CA THR A 141 7.85 -10.73 11.14
C THR A 141 7.75 -12.25 11.23
N ASP A 142 8.39 -12.87 12.21
CA ASP A 142 8.37 -14.33 12.42
C ASP A 142 6.94 -14.80 12.77
N ALA A 143 6.25 -14.05 13.63
CA ALA A 143 4.84 -14.33 13.96
C ALA A 143 3.94 -14.24 12.71
N TYR A 144 4.14 -13.23 11.85
CA TYR A 144 3.41 -13.11 10.59
C TYR A 144 3.67 -14.28 9.63
N ILE A 145 4.93 -14.69 9.49
CA ILE A 145 5.31 -15.82 8.62
C ILE A 145 4.75 -17.15 9.16
N ALA A 146 4.71 -17.32 10.48
CA ALA A 146 4.20 -18.53 11.12
C ALA A 146 2.66 -18.63 11.06
N ASP A 147 1.95 -17.51 10.91
CA ASP A 147 0.49 -17.48 10.85
C ASP A 147 -0.01 -17.86 9.45
N GLN A 148 -0.42 -19.12 9.29
CA GLN A 148 -0.97 -19.68 8.05
C GLN A 148 -2.51 -19.56 7.96
N SER A 149 -3.15 -18.84 8.88
CA SER A 149 -4.61 -18.66 8.86
C SER A 149 -5.04 -17.74 7.71
N GLU A 150 -6.22 -17.99 7.12
CA GLU A 150 -6.79 -17.16 6.06
C GLU A 150 -6.93 -15.67 6.46
N ASN A 151 -7.19 -15.44 7.75
CA ASN A 151 -7.34 -14.09 8.30
C ASN A 151 -6.05 -13.46 8.80
N ASN A 152 -4.96 -14.18 8.81
CA ASN A 152 -3.64 -13.81 9.33
C ASN A 152 -3.70 -12.81 10.50
N LYS A 153 -4.04 -13.30 11.71
CA LYS A 153 -4.22 -12.48 12.91
C LYS A 153 -2.95 -11.72 13.32
N SER A 154 -1.79 -12.26 12.93
CA SER A 154 -0.47 -11.67 13.18
C SER A 154 -0.07 -10.63 12.12
N ALA A 155 -0.96 -10.27 11.19
CA ALA A 155 -0.67 -9.33 10.13
C ALA A 155 -0.16 -7.98 10.66
N ILE A 156 1.00 -7.56 10.16
CA ILE A 156 1.63 -6.29 10.52
C ILE A 156 0.92 -5.17 9.77
N THR A 157 -0.06 -4.53 10.43
CA THR A 157 -0.88 -3.49 9.79
C THR A 157 -0.53 -2.10 10.32
N LEU A 158 -0.12 -1.21 9.41
CA LEU A 158 0.14 0.20 9.69
C LEU A 158 -1.05 1.05 9.25
N LYS A 159 -1.98 1.32 10.17
CA LYS A 159 -3.16 2.16 9.93
C LYS A 159 -2.75 3.62 9.73
N LYS A 160 -3.27 4.26 8.69
CA LYS A 160 -3.02 5.66 8.32
C LYS A 160 -4.30 6.45 8.29
N LYS A 161 -4.20 7.73 8.64
CA LYS A 161 -5.30 8.68 8.46
C LYS A 161 -5.30 9.19 7.02
N VAL A 162 -6.48 9.27 6.44
CA VAL A 162 -6.69 9.92 5.13
C VAL A 162 -6.40 11.41 5.27
N ILE A 163 -5.69 11.98 4.31
CA ILE A 163 -5.33 13.41 4.28
C ILE A 163 -5.96 14.03 3.05
N TYR A 164 -6.89 14.97 3.26
CA TYR A 164 -7.58 15.68 2.19
C TYR A 164 -6.87 17.01 1.86
N ALA A 165 -6.79 17.33 0.58
CA ALA A 165 -6.23 18.58 0.10
C ALA A 165 -7.18 19.76 0.37
N ASN A 166 -8.50 19.51 0.28
CA ASN A 166 -9.55 20.51 0.42
C ASN A 166 -10.24 20.43 1.80
N THR A 167 -9.54 20.91 2.83
CA THR A 167 -10.08 20.90 4.20
C THR A 167 -11.24 21.89 4.39
N GLY A 168 -11.33 22.95 3.57
CA GLY A 168 -12.40 23.95 3.61
C GLY A 168 -13.78 23.35 3.41
N PHE A 169 -13.91 22.42 2.46
CA PHE A 169 -15.19 21.76 2.16
C PHE A 169 -15.86 21.11 3.39
N LYS A 170 -15.08 20.46 4.23
CA LYS A 170 -15.61 19.83 5.46
C LYS A 170 -16.12 20.88 6.45
N LYS A 171 -15.46 22.01 6.52
CA LYS A 171 -15.86 23.15 7.37
C LYS A 171 -17.15 23.79 6.82
N ASP A 172 -17.19 24.01 5.52
CA ASP A 172 -18.34 24.61 4.85
C ASP A 172 -19.58 23.71 4.94
N TYR A 173 -19.39 22.40 4.84
CA TYR A 173 -20.49 21.43 5.04
C TYR A 173 -21.09 21.48 6.44
N VAL A 174 -20.25 21.60 7.48
CA VAL A 174 -20.71 21.73 8.88
C VAL A 174 -21.43 23.07 9.05
N ASN A 175 -20.88 24.16 8.52
CA ASN A 175 -21.51 25.47 8.60
C ASN A 175 -22.85 25.51 7.84
N PHE A 176 -22.95 24.84 6.68
CA PHE A 176 -24.21 24.74 5.93
C PHE A 176 -25.34 24.12 6.75
N ASN A 177 -25.05 23.12 7.59
CA ASN A 177 -26.04 22.50 8.47
C ASN A 177 -26.39 23.37 9.70
N GLU A 178 -25.49 24.24 10.14
CA GLU A 178 -25.70 25.14 11.27
C GLU A 178 -26.43 26.43 10.87
N ASP A 179 -26.17 26.89 9.63
CA ASP A 179 -26.72 28.17 9.11
C ASP A 179 -27.97 27.98 8.23
N TRP A 180 -28.40 26.72 8.04
CA TRP A 180 -29.59 26.49 7.20
C TRP A 180 -30.88 26.84 7.95
N ASP A 181 -31.47 27.97 7.60
CA ASP A 181 -32.77 28.44 8.08
C ASP A 181 -33.81 28.23 6.98
N PRO A 182 -34.73 27.27 7.14
CA PRO A 182 -35.73 26.97 6.13
C PRO A 182 -36.72 28.14 5.86
N ASP A 183 -36.80 29.10 6.76
CA ASP A 183 -37.73 30.25 6.64
C ASP A 183 -37.13 31.41 5.86
N ASN A 184 -35.85 31.37 5.48
CA ASN A 184 -35.14 32.41 4.72
C ASN A 184 -34.86 32.02 3.26
N TYR A 185 -35.44 30.95 2.73
CA TYR A 185 -35.33 30.53 1.35
C TYR A 185 -36.67 30.26 0.69
#